data_be9967a55ff47df1ec9f4ccd3bae4482
#
_entry.id   be9967a55ff47df1ec9f4ccd3bae4482
#
_cell.length_a   1.000
_cell.length_b   1.000
_cell.length_c   1.000
_cell.angle_alpha   90.00
_cell.angle_beta   90.00
_cell.angle_gamma   90.00
#
_symmetry.space_group_name_H-M   'P 1'
#
loop_
_entity.id
_entity.type
_entity.pdbx_description
1 polymer ?
#
loop_
_entity_poly.entity_id
_entity_poly.type
_entity_poly.pdbx_seq_one_letter_code
_entity_poly.pdbx_strand_id
1 'polypeptide(L)'
;MTSSQHAWLIAMALAAPSVAAQSAAQPATHAGALPGYDAAAAQAQRALEARFDDGLKDADYRGWLKQWSSAPNQVGAPHNLENARDLQTRLRDYGWDARIETFEVLWPSPRSSQLELLGPKSYIARLKEPPLAGDNTSTQTEHVLPPYVIYGGNGDVTGDLVYVNYGIAEDYEALARNGVDVRGKIVIARYGKGWRGLKPRLAQEHGAIGAIIYSDPRDDGYFQDQAYPDGPARNQWSVQRGSVANFAIYPGDPLTPGVGASKGAKRLKIEQAGSVLKIPTCRSAGATHSRCWPRWAAR
;
A
#
# COMPACT_ATOMS: atom_id res chain seq x y z
N MET A 1 -34.58 63.27 35.56
CA MET A 1 -33.45 63.68 34.72
C MET A 1 -33.02 62.48 33.92
N THR A 2 -33.37 62.53 32.66
CA THR A 2 -33.27 61.48 31.64
C THR A 2 -31.89 61.52 30.99
N SER A 3 -31.23 60.37 30.82
CA SER A 3 -30.17 60.24 29.83
C SER A 3 -30.31 58.93 29.07
N SER A 4 -30.73 59.13 27.85
CA SER A 4 -30.89 58.16 26.76
C SER A 4 -29.51 57.76 26.26
N GLN A 5 -29.18 56.45 26.27
CA GLN A 5 -28.02 55.91 25.54
C GLN A 5 -28.50 55.14 24.33
N HIS A 6 -28.14 55.65 23.14
CA HIS A 6 -28.40 55.02 21.87
C HIS A 6 -27.34 53.92 21.63
N ALA A 7 -27.77 52.67 21.56
CA ALA A 7 -26.94 51.56 21.15
C ALA A 7 -26.96 51.46 19.58
N TRP A 8 -25.81 51.64 18.97
CA TRP A 8 -25.59 51.39 17.55
C TRP A 8 -25.29 49.91 17.37
N LEU A 9 -26.21 49.20 16.73
CA LEU A 9 -25.98 47.83 16.24
C LEU A 9 -25.23 47.95 14.92
N ILE A 10 -23.94 47.54 14.91
CA ILE A 10 -23.19 47.35 13.71
C ILE A 10 -23.43 45.91 13.25
N ALA A 11 -24.23 45.77 12.17
CA ALA A 11 -24.39 44.48 11.48
C ALA A 11 -23.14 44.21 10.63
N MET A 12 -22.26 43.34 11.08
CA MET A 12 -21.19 42.78 10.26
C MET A 12 -21.78 41.70 9.36
N ALA A 13 -21.92 42.04 8.07
CA ALA A 13 -22.19 41.05 7.03
C ALA A 13 -20.93 40.23 6.81
N LEU A 14 -20.92 38.98 7.30
CA LEU A 14 -19.93 37.98 6.93
C LEU A 14 -20.16 37.54 5.48
N ALA A 15 -19.37 38.09 4.57
CA ALA A 15 -19.27 37.58 3.22
C ALA A 15 -18.47 36.26 3.27
N ALA A 16 -19.16 35.14 3.11
CA ALA A 16 -18.49 33.85 2.89
C ALA A 16 -17.75 33.89 1.54
N PRO A 17 -16.47 33.48 1.48
CA PRO A 17 -15.82 33.31 0.20
C PRO A 17 -16.46 32.12 -0.51
N SER A 18 -17.10 32.37 -1.64
CA SER A 18 -17.49 31.34 -2.58
C SER A 18 -16.23 30.63 -3.06
N VAL A 19 -16.04 29.37 -2.65
CA VAL A 19 -15.07 28.48 -3.25
C VAL A 19 -15.54 28.25 -4.69
N ALA A 20 -14.91 28.98 -5.62
CA ALA A 20 -15.07 28.71 -7.03
C ALA A 20 -14.57 27.27 -7.28
N ALA A 21 -15.49 26.41 -7.69
CA ALA A 21 -15.13 25.10 -8.22
C ALA A 21 -14.04 25.31 -9.27
N GLN A 22 -12.88 24.72 -9.04
CA GLN A 22 -11.83 24.66 -10.06
C GLN A 22 -12.42 23.92 -11.25
N SER A 23 -12.82 24.69 -12.25
CA SER A 23 -13.13 24.18 -13.57
C SER A 23 -12.00 23.27 -14.01
N ALA A 24 -12.35 22.04 -14.40
CA ALA A 24 -11.40 21.13 -15.03
C ALA A 24 -10.62 21.91 -16.07
N ALA A 25 -9.30 21.88 -15.94
CA ALA A 25 -8.40 22.56 -16.86
C ALA A 25 -8.75 22.08 -18.29
N GLN A 26 -9.34 22.93 -19.08
CA GLN A 26 -9.41 22.70 -20.51
C GLN A 26 -7.98 22.49 -21.00
N PRO A 27 -7.72 21.50 -21.86
CA PRO A 27 -6.40 21.34 -22.42
C PRO A 27 -6.03 22.68 -23.08
N ALA A 28 -5.01 23.31 -22.54
CA ALA A 28 -4.49 24.54 -23.11
C ALA A 28 -4.10 24.20 -24.54
N THR A 29 -4.80 24.78 -25.51
CA THR A 29 -4.37 24.79 -26.90
C THR A 29 -3.09 25.60 -26.93
N HIS A 30 -1.94 24.93 -26.79
CA HIS A 30 -0.63 25.51 -26.98
C HIS A 30 -0.47 25.85 -28.47
N ALA A 31 -1.06 26.97 -28.86
CA ALA A 31 -0.79 27.59 -30.18
C ALA A 31 0.61 28.23 -30.24
N GLY A 32 1.52 27.83 -29.30
CA GLY A 32 2.89 28.30 -29.22
C GLY A 32 3.90 27.37 -29.87
N ALA A 33 5.08 27.86 -30.14
CA ALA A 33 6.20 27.06 -30.65
C ALA A 33 6.52 25.90 -29.69
N LEU A 34 6.78 24.70 -30.19
CA LEU A 34 7.30 23.60 -29.43
C LEU A 34 8.81 23.80 -29.25
N PRO A 35 9.35 23.83 -28.01
CA PRO A 35 10.79 23.95 -27.81
C PRO A 35 11.55 22.82 -28.50
N GLY A 36 12.56 23.18 -29.30
CA GLY A 36 13.38 22.20 -30.03
C GLY A 36 12.81 21.77 -31.41
N TYR A 37 11.68 22.31 -31.83
CA TYR A 37 11.07 22.06 -33.14
C TYR A 37 11.00 23.33 -33.97
N ASP A 38 11.27 23.23 -35.28
CA ASP A 38 10.85 24.27 -36.25
C ASP A 38 9.32 24.21 -36.46
N ALA A 39 8.79 25.16 -37.21
CA ALA A 39 7.33 25.28 -37.39
C ALA A 39 6.72 24.05 -38.08
N ALA A 40 7.38 23.46 -39.07
CA ALA A 40 6.89 22.29 -39.80
C ALA A 40 6.96 21.03 -38.94
N ALA A 41 8.06 20.85 -38.23
CA ALA A 41 8.24 19.72 -37.30
C ALA A 41 7.27 19.82 -36.11
N ALA A 42 7.01 21.03 -35.58
CA ALA A 42 6.02 21.25 -34.53
C ALA A 42 4.60 20.91 -34.98
N GLN A 43 4.23 21.24 -36.22
CA GLN A 43 2.94 20.85 -36.79
C GLN A 43 2.83 19.33 -36.95
N ALA A 44 3.85 18.67 -37.48
CA ALA A 44 3.89 17.22 -37.63
C ALA A 44 3.79 16.51 -36.25
N GLN A 45 4.50 17.00 -35.25
CA GLN A 45 4.46 16.47 -33.90
C GLN A 45 3.06 16.58 -33.27
N ARG A 46 2.41 17.74 -33.39
CA ARG A 46 1.03 17.92 -32.91
C ARG A 46 0.03 17.01 -33.61
N ALA A 47 0.20 16.80 -34.92
CA ALA A 47 -0.65 15.86 -35.63
C ALA A 47 -0.45 14.41 -35.15
N LEU A 48 0.76 14.05 -34.76
CA LEU A 48 1.06 12.75 -34.16
C LEU A 48 0.44 12.62 -32.76
N GLU A 49 0.56 13.66 -31.94
CA GLU A 49 -0.04 13.72 -30.59
C GLU A 49 -1.57 13.61 -30.66
N ALA A 50 -2.21 14.36 -31.55
CA ALA A 50 -3.66 14.27 -31.76
C ALA A 50 -4.10 12.86 -32.19
N ARG A 51 -3.35 12.21 -33.06
CA ARG A 51 -3.62 10.82 -33.46
C ARG A 51 -3.45 9.84 -32.30
N PHE A 52 -2.49 10.08 -31.42
CA PHE A 52 -2.31 9.28 -30.20
C PHE A 52 -3.50 9.46 -29.26
N ASP A 53 -3.89 10.70 -28.97
CA ASP A 53 -5.02 11.01 -28.11
C ASP A 53 -6.35 10.45 -28.64
N ASP A 54 -6.57 10.57 -29.95
CA ASP A 54 -7.75 9.97 -30.62
C ASP A 54 -7.76 8.44 -30.55
N GLY A 55 -6.61 7.82 -30.39
CA GLY A 55 -6.44 6.38 -30.22
C GLY A 55 -6.80 5.86 -28.81
N LEU A 56 -6.86 6.75 -27.80
CA LEU A 56 -7.17 6.37 -26.43
C LEU A 56 -8.69 6.17 -26.26
N LYS A 57 -9.12 4.95 -25.96
CA LYS A 57 -10.54 4.61 -25.78
C LYS A 57 -10.80 4.06 -24.39
N ASP A 58 -11.63 4.74 -23.62
CA ASP A 58 -12.04 4.31 -22.27
C ASP A 58 -12.59 2.87 -22.24
N ALA A 59 -13.32 2.47 -23.28
CA ALA A 59 -13.89 1.14 -23.40
C ALA A 59 -12.81 0.04 -23.42
N ASP A 60 -11.67 0.28 -24.09
CA ASP A 60 -10.57 -0.65 -24.17
C ASP A 60 -9.90 -0.85 -22.82
N TYR A 61 -9.63 0.24 -22.11
CA TYR A 61 -9.04 0.18 -20.76
C TYR A 61 -9.95 -0.54 -19.78
N ARG A 62 -11.26 -0.28 -19.80
CA ARG A 62 -12.24 -0.97 -18.97
C ARG A 62 -12.31 -2.47 -19.32
N GLY A 63 -12.26 -2.81 -20.60
CA GLY A 63 -12.24 -4.18 -21.08
C GLY A 63 -11.01 -4.93 -20.60
N TRP A 64 -9.82 -4.34 -20.77
CA TRP A 64 -8.55 -4.94 -20.32
C TRP A 64 -8.50 -5.08 -18.80
N LEU A 65 -8.86 -4.04 -18.05
CA LEU A 65 -8.90 -4.11 -16.61
C LEU A 65 -9.84 -5.22 -16.11
N LYS A 66 -11.04 -5.31 -16.66
CA LYS A 66 -12.01 -6.35 -16.33
C LYS A 66 -11.47 -7.75 -16.63
N GLN A 67 -10.82 -7.95 -17.77
CA GLN A 67 -10.23 -9.22 -18.16
C GLN A 67 -9.08 -9.60 -17.22
N TRP A 68 -8.10 -8.70 -17.04
CA TRP A 68 -6.88 -8.99 -16.29
C TRP A 68 -7.10 -9.08 -14.78
N SER A 69 -8.18 -8.48 -14.26
CA SER A 69 -8.58 -8.58 -12.85
C SER A 69 -9.65 -9.63 -12.56
N SER A 70 -10.05 -10.43 -13.55
CA SER A 70 -11.17 -11.38 -13.42
C SER A 70 -10.88 -12.57 -12.50
N ALA A 71 -9.60 -12.85 -12.24
CA ALA A 71 -9.16 -13.87 -11.31
C ALA A 71 -7.90 -13.42 -10.55
N PRO A 72 -7.53 -14.08 -9.43
CA PRO A 72 -6.28 -13.78 -8.71
C PRO A 72 -5.06 -13.88 -9.64
N ASN A 73 -4.27 -12.81 -9.71
CA ASN A 73 -3.18 -12.68 -10.68
C ASN A 73 -1.82 -12.33 -10.05
N GLN A 74 -1.62 -12.64 -8.76
CA GLN A 74 -0.32 -12.50 -8.12
C GLN A 74 0.72 -13.44 -8.77
N VAL A 75 2.00 -13.17 -8.52
CA VAL A 75 3.10 -14.02 -9.00
C VAL A 75 2.88 -15.48 -8.60
N GLY A 76 2.93 -16.37 -9.56
CA GLY A 76 2.68 -17.81 -9.39
C GLY A 76 1.23 -18.25 -9.58
N ALA A 77 0.26 -17.33 -9.68
CA ALA A 77 -1.11 -17.69 -10.05
C ALA A 77 -1.20 -17.99 -11.57
N PRO A 78 -2.01 -18.98 -11.98
CA PRO A 78 -2.17 -19.30 -13.41
C PRO A 78 -2.62 -18.11 -14.24
N HIS A 79 -3.58 -17.33 -13.74
CA HIS A 79 -4.10 -16.15 -14.45
C HIS A 79 -3.03 -15.04 -14.65
N ASN A 80 -1.98 -14.98 -13.82
CA ASN A 80 -0.86 -14.08 -14.04
C ASN A 80 -0.09 -14.43 -15.32
N LEU A 81 0.12 -15.73 -15.61
CA LEU A 81 0.75 -16.16 -16.84
C LEU A 81 -0.16 -15.97 -18.06
N GLU A 82 -1.46 -16.16 -17.91
CA GLU A 82 -2.45 -15.87 -18.96
C GLU A 82 -2.43 -14.40 -19.32
N ASN A 83 -2.43 -13.50 -18.34
CA ASN A 83 -2.33 -12.07 -18.55
C ASN A 83 -1.01 -11.68 -19.27
N ALA A 84 0.11 -12.30 -18.89
CA ALA A 84 1.39 -12.05 -19.55
C ALA A 84 1.38 -12.48 -21.02
N ARG A 85 0.72 -13.60 -21.35
CA ARG A 85 0.57 -14.09 -22.73
C ARG A 85 -0.37 -13.22 -23.56
N ASP A 86 -1.49 -12.77 -22.96
CA ASP A 86 -2.41 -11.84 -23.61
C ASP A 86 -1.69 -10.51 -23.94
N LEU A 87 -0.97 -9.96 -22.96
CA LEU A 87 -0.19 -8.74 -23.17
C LEU A 87 0.89 -8.92 -24.25
N GLN A 88 1.59 -10.07 -24.28
CA GLN A 88 2.56 -10.37 -25.32
C GLN A 88 1.91 -10.38 -26.70
N THR A 89 0.74 -11.00 -26.84
CA THR A 89 -0.01 -11.06 -28.10
C THR A 89 -0.39 -9.65 -28.55
N ARG A 90 -0.98 -8.84 -27.69
CA ARG A 90 -1.36 -7.45 -28.01
C ARG A 90 -0.18 -6.59 -28.44
N LEU A 91 0.95 -6.71 -27.75
CA LEU A 91 2.15 -5.96 -28.11
C LEU A 91 2.67 -6.37 -29.51
N ARG A 92 2.60 -7.66 -29.85
CA ARG A 92 2.95 -8.15 -31.19
C ARG A 92 2.00 -7.64 -32.27
N ASP A 93 0.70 -7.61 -31.97
CA ASP A 93 -0.32 -7.07 -32.87
C ASP A 93 -0.09 -5.57 -33.14
N TYR A 94 0.50 -4.85 -32.17
CA TYR A 94 0.94 -3.46 -32.35
C TYR A 94 2.31 -3.31 -33.05
N GLY A 95 2.94 -4.41 -33.46
CA GLY A 95 4.20 -4.41 -34.18
C GLY A 95 5.45 -4.46 -33.31
N TRP A 96 5.34 -4.73 -32.02
CA TRP A 96 6.50 -4.87 -31.14
C TRP A 96 7.08 -6.29 -31.20
N ASP A 97 8.40 -6.42 -31.11
CA ASP A 97 9.05 -7.71 -30.84
C ASP A 97 8.98 -8.03 -29.34
N ALA A 98 7.81 -8.48 -28.92
CA ALA A 98 7.54 -8.77 -27.51
C ALA A 98 7.86 -10.23 -27.16
N ARG A 99 8.59 -10.42 -26.05
CA ARG A 99 8.93 -11.75 -25.52
C ARG A 99 8.76 -11.78 -23.99
N ILE A 100 8.45 -12.96 -23.47
CA ILE A 100 8.42 -13.21 -22.01
C ILE A 100 9.80 -13.70 -21.59
N GLU A 101 10.41 -13.00 -20.64
CA GLU A 101 11.64 -13.43 -19.99
C GLU A 101 11.33 -14.04 -18.61
N THR A 102 12.03 -15.12 -18.27
CA THR A 102 11.84 -15.82 -17.00
C THR A 102 13.05 -15.63 -16.10
N PHE A 103 12.80 -15.28 -14.86
CA PHE A 103 13.82 -15.12 -13.82
C PHE A 103 13.56 -16.04 -12.64
N GLU A 104 14.63 -16.51 -11.99
CA GLU A 104 14.56 -17.32 -10.78
C GLU A 104 14.75 -16.41 -9.56
N VAL A 105 13.68 -16.06 -8.87
CA VAL A 105 13.70 -15.12 -7.75
C VAL A 105 13.28 -15.78 -6.44
N LEU A 106 13.76 -15.23 -5.31
CA LEU A 106 13.20 -15.57 -4.01
C LEU A 106 11.80 -14.99 -3.91
N TRP A 107 10.79 -15.87 -3.93
CA TRP A 107 9.40 -15.46 -3.75
C TRP A 107 8.80 -16.11 -2.50
N PRO A 108 8.67 -15.35 -1.38
CA PRO A 108 8.08 -15.88 -0.16
C PRO A 108 6.61 -16.24 -0.36
N SER A 109 6.25 -17.44 0.06
CA SER A 109 4.88 -17.91 0.04
C SER A 109 4.45 -18.29 1.46
N PRO A 110 3.35 -17.76 2.01
CA PRO A 110 2.94 -18.05 3.37
C PRO A 110 2.46 -19.50 3.49
N ARG A 111 2.93 -20.21 4.49
CA ARG A 111 2.41 -21.55 4.86
C ARG A 111 1.31 -21.45 5.90
N SER A 112 1.56 -20.65 6.94
CA SER A 112 0.60 -20.35 8.00
C SER A 112 0.86 -18.97 8.58
N SER A 113 -0.17 -18.33 9.06
CA SER A 113 -0.10 -17.08 9.82
C SER A 113 -1.15 -17.10 10.90
N GLN A 114 -0.76 -16.80 12.13
CA GLN A 114 -1.66 -16.63 13.26
C GLN A 114 -1.24 -15.40 14.05
N LEU A 115 -2.21 -14.66 14.52
CA LEU A 115 -2.02 -13.56 15.45
C LEU A 115 -3.03 -13.71 16.56
N GLU A 116 -2.54 -13.89 17.80
CA GLU A 116 -3.35 -14.09 18.98
C GLU A 116 -3.00 -13.10 20.06
N LEU A 117 -4.02 -12.48 20.66
CA LEU A 117 -3.90 -11.70 21.87
C LEU A 117 -4.16 -12.63 23.07
N LEU A 118 -3.13 -12.85 23.87
CA LEU A 118 -3.20 -13.66 25.07
C LEU A 118 -3.69 -12.81 26.27
N GLY A 119 -4.37 -13.46 27.19
CA GLY A 119 -4.81 -12.82 28.44
C GLY A 119 -6.22 -13.23 28.85
N PRO A 120 -6.83 -12.56 29.87
CA PRO A 120 -8.15 -12.96 30.42
C PRO A 120 -9.29 -13.01 29.39
N LYS A 121 -9.15 -12.25 28.32
CA LYS A 121 -10.00 -12.33 27.11
C LYS A 121 -9.07 -12.53 25.91
N SER A 122 -8.77 -13.79 25.62
CA SER A 122 -8.02 -14.13 24.42
C SER A 122 -8.80 -13.77 23.17
N TYR A 123 -8.07 -13.46 22.10
CA TYR A 123 -8.65 -13.12 20.80
C TYR A 123 -7.73 -13.58 19.67
N ILE A 124 -8.24 -14.42 18.79
CA ILE A 124 -7.55 -14.79 17.56
C ILE A 124 -7.97 -13.81 16.47
N ALA A 125 -6.99 -13.15 15.88
CA ALA A 125 -7.22 -12.18 14.84
C ALA A 125 -7.71 -12.83 13.55
N ARG A 126 -8.71 -12.23 12.93
CA ARG A 126 -9.13 -12.63 11.60
C ARG A 126 -8.11 -12.11 10.58
N LEU A 127 -7.36 -13.03 9.98
CA LEU A 127 -6.39 -12.75 8.91
C LEU A 127 -6.96 -13.07 7.52
N LYS A 128 -8.25 -12.87 7.33
CA LYS A 128 -8.94 -13.06 6.06
C LYS A 128 -10.04 -12.02 5.92
N GLU A 129 -10.05 -11.33 4.79
CA GLU A 129 -11.10 -10.38 4.47
C GLU A 129 -12.41 -11.11 4.14
N PRO A 130 -13.59 -10.57 4.51
CA PRO A 130 -14.87 -11.14 4.13
C PRO A 130 -15.16 -10.89 2.64
N PRO A 131 -16.00 -11.69 2.00
CA PRO A 131 -16.56 -11.36 0.71
C PRO A 131 -17.33 -10.03 0.77
N LEU A 132 -17.33 -9.31 -0.34
CA LEU A 132 -18.06 -8.06 -0.51
C LEU A 132 -19.32 -8.31 -1.33
N ALA A 133 -20.44 -7.79 -0.87
CA ALA A 133 -21.70 -7.85 -1.61
C ALA A 133 -21.55 -7.10 -2.94
N GLY A 134 -22.01 -7.71 -4.03
CA GLY A 134 -21.92 -7.13 -5.37
C GLY A 134 -20.60 -7.29 -6.09
N ASP A 135 -19.56 -7.80 -5.42
CA ASP A 135 -18.26 -8.12 -6.04
C ASP A 135 -18.03 -9.65 -6.07
N ASN A 136 -18.36 -10.26 -7.19
CA ASN A 136 -18.22 -11.71 -7.38
C ASN A 136 -16.76 -12.17 -7.32
N THR A 137 -15.78 -11.30 -7.58
CA THR A 137 -14.36 -11.66 -7.50
C THR A 137 -13.91 -11.83 -6.05
N SER A 138 -14.56 -11.18 -5.11
CA SER A 138 -14.26 -11.27 -3.67
C SER A 138 -14.60 -12.64 -3.05
N THR A 139 -15.37 -13.46 -3.74
CA THR A 139 -15.74 -14.84 -3.31
C THR A 139 -14.76 -15.90 -3.80
N GLN A 140 -13.84 -15.56 -4.69
CA GLN A 140 -12.83 -16.49 -5.19
C GLN A 140 -11.91 -16.92 -4.05
N THR A 141 -11.65 -18.21 -3.93
CA THR A 141 -10.82 -18.80 -2.87
C THR A 141 -9.58 -19.50 -3.41
N GLU A 142 -9.60 -19.89 -4.69
CA GLU A 142 -8.47 -20.54 -5.35
C GLU A 142 -7.40 -19.49 -5.71
N HIS A 143 -6.15 -19.85 -5.49
CA HIS A 143 -4.99 -19.00 -5.78
C HIS A 143 -4.98 -17.63 -5.10
N VAL A 144 -5.83 -17.40 -4.09
CA VAL A 144 -5.84 -16.16 -3.31
C VAL A 144 -4.79 -16.24 -2.21
N LEU A 145 -3.88 -15.27 -2.17
CA LEU A 145 -2.91 -15.15 -1.08
C LEU A 145 -3.59 -14.59 0.18
N PRO A 146 -3.36 -15.19 1.35
CA PRO A 146 -3.78 -14.58 2.60
C PRO A 146 -3.07 -13.25 2.83
N PRO A 147 -3.55 -12.40 3.74
CA PRO A 147 -2.79 -11.25 4.20
C PRO A 147 -1.46 -11.70 4.81
N TYR A 148 -0.35 -11.35 4.17
CA TYR A 148 1.00 -11.62 4.68
C TYR A 148 1.96 -10.52 4.26
N VAL A 149 3.16 -10.59 4.80
CA VAL A 149 4.24 -9.63 4.51
C VAL A 149 5.32 -10.33 3.72
N ILE A 150 5.61 -9.80 2.53
CA ILE A 150 6.67 -10.32 1.68
C ILE A 150 8.03 -9.88 2.23
N TYR A 151 8.96 -10.85 2.42
CA TYR A 151 10.30 -10.65 2.97
C TYR A 151 10.35 -10.22 4.45
N GLY A 152 9.28 -10.47 5.21
CA GLY A 152 9.35 -10.55 6.66
C GLY A 152 10.03 -11.84 7.11
N GLY A 153 10.56 -11.86 8.34
CA GLY A 153 11.11 -13.07 8.93
C GLY A 153 10.05 -14.13 9.24
N ASN A 154 10.49 -15.38 9.35
CA ASN A 154 9.69 -16.48 9.87
C ASN A 154 9.90 -16.59 11.37
N GLY A 155 8.92 -17.12 12.09
CA GLY A 155 9.04 -17.43 13.51
C GLY A 155 7.70 -17.58 14.20
N ASP A 156 7.76 -18.14 15.40
CA ASP A 156 6.68 -18.19 16.37
C ASP A 156 7.19 -17.50 17.64
N VAL A 157 6.60 -16.36 17.96
CA VAL A 157 7.07 -15.51 19.06
C VAL A 157 5.90 -15.07 19.94
N THR A 158 6.12 -15.07 21.23
CA THR A 158 5.20 -14.57 22.24
C THR A 158 5.91 -13.52 23.09
N GLY A 159 5.26 -12.41 23.36
CA GLY A 159 5.84 -11.32 24.13
C GLY A 159 4.84 -10.20 24.42
N ASP A 160 5.24 -9.30 25.29
CA ASP A 160 4.48 -8.08 25.57
C ASP A 160 4.35 -7.23 24.31
N LEU A 161 3.20 -6.57 24.18
CA LEU A 161 2.89 -5.69 23.06
C LEU A 161 3.21 -4.24 23.40
N VAL A 162 3.97 -3.56 22.55
CA VAL A 162 4.27 -2.12 22.66
C VAL A 162 3.75 -1.38 21.43
N TYR A 163 2.93 -0.37 21.67
CA TYR A 163 2.50 0.53 20.58
C TYR A 163 3.57 1.57 20.26
N VAL A 164 3.97 1.62 19.00
CA VAL A 164 5.06 2.47 18.52
C VAL A 164 4.58 3.51 17.49
N ASN A 165 3.35 3.97 17.60
CA ASN A 165 2.73 4.95 16.71
C ASN A 165 2.92 4.58 15.23
N TYR A 166 3.64 5.38 14.43
CA TYR A 166 3.99 5.03 13.04
C TYR A 166 5.23 4.15 12.91
N GLY A 167 5.96 3.91 14.01
CA GLY A 167 7.20 3.12 14.00
C GLY A 167 8.30 3.75 13.15
N ILE A 168 8.40 5.06 13.15
CA ILE A 168 9.49 5.86 12.57
C ILE A 168 10.52 6.21 13.67
N ALA A 169 11.67 6.76 13.30
CA ALA A 169 12.77 7.01 14.24
C ALA A 169 12.34 7.89 15.43
N GLU A 170 11.61 8.95 15.16
CA GLU A 170 11.12 9.91 16.17
C GLU A 170 10.17 9.24 17.19
N ASP A 171 9.42 8.21 16.78
CA ASP A 171 8.55 7.46 17.67
C ASP A 171 9.38 6.62 18.66
N TYR A 172 10.46 5.97 18.20
CA TYR A 172 11.38 5.21 19.08
C TYR A 172 12.16 6.14 20.02
N GLU A 173 12.58 7.31 19.55
CA GLU A 173 13.17 8.34 20.43
C GLU A 173 12.19 8.80 21.52
N ALA A 174 10.90 9.00 21.17
CA ALA A 174 9.88 9.36 22.11
C ALA A 174 9.67 8.26 23.17
N LEU A 175 9.63 6.99 22.77
CA LEU A 175 9.54 5.85 23.67
C LEU A 175 10.74 5.80 24.62
N ALA A 176 11.95 5.96 24.10
CA ALA A 176 13.19 5.97 24.92
C ALA A 176 13.20 7.10 25.95
N ARG A 177 12.77 8.33 25.57
CA ARG A 177 12.64 9.47 26.52
C ARG A 177 11.64 9.19 27.64
N ASN A 178 10.64 8.35 27.38
CA ASN A 178 9.64 7.93 28.38
C ASN A 178 9.99 6.61 29.11
N GLY A 179 11.20 6.10 28.92
CA GLY A 179 11.66 4.87 29.59
C GLY A 179 11.03 3.59 29.05
N VAL A 180 10.42 3.63 27.86
CA VAL A 180 9.79 2.46 27.26
C VAL A 180 10.77 1.76 26.34
N ASP A 181 11.16 0.52 26.70
CA ASP A 181 12.04 -0.34 25.92
C ASP A 181 11.23 -1.37 25.11
N VAL A 182 11.58 -1.57 23.87
CA VAL A 182 10.93 -2.54 22.97
C VAL A 182 11.75 -3.84 22.80
N ARG A 183 12.93 -3.96 23.42
CA ARG A 183 13.76 -5.17 23.34
C ARG A 183 13.04 -6.38 23.91
N GLY A 184 13.05 -7.48 23.16
CA GLY A 184 12.36 -8.71 23.52
C GLY A 184 10.83 -8.62 23.48
N LYS A 185 10.25 -7.54 22.94
CA LYS A 185 8.81 -7.33 22.85
C LYS A 185 8.32 -7.37 21.41
N ILE A 186 7.00 -7.47 21.24
CA ILE A 186 6.33 -7.35 19.95
C ILE A 186 5.87 -5.91 19.82
N VAL A 187 6.19 -5.25 18.71
CA VAL A 187 5.71 -3.89 18.45
C VAL A 187 4.48 -3.89 17.56
N ILE A 188 3.60 -2.92 17.76
CA ILE A 188 2.48 -2.63 16.86
C ILE A 188 2.56 -1.21 16.35
N ALA A 189 2.61 -1.05 15.04
CA ALA A 189 2.69 0.22 14.34
C ALA A 189 1.50 0.43 13.42
N ARG A 190 0.99 1.66 13.33
CA ARG A 190 0.02 2.02 12.30
C ARG A 190 0.71 2.32 10.97
N TYR A 191 0.03 1.98 9.89
CA TYR A 191 0.49 2.31 8.54
C TYR A 191 0.40 3.82 8.30
N GLY A 192 1.36 4.38 7.58
CA GLY A 192 1.43 5.82 7.28
C GLY A 192 2.77 6.43 7.66
N LYS A 193 2.98 7.69 7.30
CA LYS A 193 4.19 8.50 7.57
C LYS A 193 5.51 7.82 7.21
N GLY A 194 5.52 6.99 6.18
CA GLY A 194 6.72 6.33 5.71
C GLY A 194 6.42 4.98 5.08
N TRP A 195 7.44 4.46 4.39
CA TRP A 195 7.35 3.17 3.74
C TRP A 195 7.14 2.04 4.76
N ARG A 196 6.29 1.06 4.40
CA ARG A 196 5.89 -0.02 5.32
C ARG A 196 7.07 -0.83 5.89
N GLY A 197 8.11 -1.04 5.09
CA GLY A 197 9.28 -1.82 5.50
C GLY A 197 10.17 -1.12 6.52
N LEU A 198 10.08 0.19 6.65
CA LEU A 198 10.79 0.95 7.67
C LEU A 198 10.35 0.53 9.08
N LYS A 199 9.06 0.26 9.28
CA LYS A 199 8.48 -0.05 10.59
C LYS A 199 9.06 -1.32 11.22
N PRO A 200 9.00 -2.50 10.57
CA PRO A 200 9.57 -3.70 11.14
C PRO A 200 11.11 -3.70 11.10
N ARG A 201 11.74 -2.94 10.19
CA ARG A 201 13.18 -2.76 10.19
C ARG A 201 13.64 -2.04 11.45
N LEU A 202 13.07 -0.88 11.77
CA LEU A 202 13.39 -0.15 12.98
C LEU A 202 13.03 -0.97 14.24
N ALA A 203 11.92 -1.70 14.23
CA ALA A 203 11.60 -2.64 15.30
C ALA A 203 12.74 -3.65 15.55
N GLN A 204 13.22 -4.28 14.48
CA GLN A 204 14.36 -5.22 14.55
C GLN A 204 15.64 -4.54 15.04
N GLU A 205 15.95 -3.35 14.54
CA GLU A 205 17.15 -2.57 14.95
C GLU A 205 17.09 -2.18 16.43
N HIS A 206 15.89 -1.95 16.98
CA HIS A 206 15.68 -1.70 18.41
C HIS A 206 15.49 -2.96 19.25
N GLY A 207 15.68 -4.15 18.66
CA GLY A 207 15.68 -5.43 19.39
C GLY A 207 14.29 -6.03 19.66
N ALA A 208 13.25 -5.57 19.01
CA ALA A 208 11.95 -6.23 19.04
C ALA A 208 12.01 -7.62 18.43
N ILE A 209 11.22 -8.58 18.95
CA ILE A 209 11.17 -9.96 18.48
C ILE A 209 10.09 -10.21 17.42
N GLY A 210 9.19 -9.27 17.23
CA GLY A 210 8.13 -9.32 16.22
C GLY A 210 7.53 -7.96 15.95
N ALA A 211 6.86 -7.80 14.81
CA ALA A 211 6.21 -6.56 14.43
C ALA A 211 4.82 -6.80 13.84
N ILE A 212 3.87 -5.97 14.23
CA ILE A 212 2.52 -5.94 13.70
C ILE A 212 2.31 -4.59 13.05
N ILE A 213 1.80 -4.58 11.81
CA ILE A 213 1.42 -3.35 11.11
C ILE A 213 -0.09 -3.40 10.86
N TYR A 214 -0.82 -2.37 11.26
CA TYR A 214 -2.26 -2.28 11.03
C TYR A 214 -2.63 -1.05 10.22
N SER A 215 -3.75 -1.13 9.48
CA SER A 215 -4.34 0.03 8.81
C SER A 215 -5.20 0.79 9.81
N ASP A 216 -4.77 2.02 10.17
CA ASP A 216 -5.55 2.88 11.04
C ASP A 216 -6.73 3.46 10.26
N PRO A 217 -7.99 3.30 10.71
CA PRO A 217 -9.16 3.76 9.97
C PRO A 217 -9.24 5.28 9.81
N ARG A 218 -8.49 6.05 10.62
CA ARG A 218 -8.41 7.51 10.49
C ARG A 218 -7.40 7.95 9.45
N ASP A 219 -6.33 7.17 9.24
CA ASP A 219 -5.28 7.50 8.29
C ASP A 219 -5.53 6.87 6.90
N ASP A 220 -6.15 5.67 6.87
CA ASP A 220 -6.37 4.89 5.63
C ASP A 220 -7.59 3.96 5.81
N GLY A 221 -8.78 4.53 5.98
CA GLY A 221 -9.97 3.71 6.14
C GLY A 221 -11.29 4.45 6.37
N TYR A 222 -12.25 3.72 6.86
CA TYR A 222 -13.67 4.03 6.96
C TYR A 222 -14.03 5.22 7.89
N PHE A 223 -13.07 5.87 8.51
CA PHE A 223 -13.30 7.15 9.19
C PHE A 223 -13.04 8.37 8.29
N GLN A 224 -12.50 8.16 7.09
CA GLN A 224 -12.28 9.24 6.14
C GLN A 224 -13.43 9.38 5.13
N ASP A 225 -14.02 8.24 4.72
CA ASP A 225 -15.08 8.20 3.72
C ASP A 225 -15.84 6.87 3.81
N GLN A 226 -16.89 6.71 3.00
CA GLN A 226 -17.60 5.44 2.88
C GLN A 226 -16.65 4.35 2.38
N ALA A 227 -16.81 3.16 2.99
CA ALA A 227 -16.01 2.02 2.61
C ALA A 227 -16.48 1.40 1.29
N TYR A 228 -15.53 0.84 0.51
CA TYR A 228 -15.88 0.06 -0.68
C TYR A 228 -16.92 -1.03 -0.36
N PRO A 229 -17.98 -1.23 -1.18
CA PRO A 229 -18.20 -0.69 -2.53
C PRO A 229 -18.89 0.69 -2.59
N ASP A 230 -19.38 1.23 -1.47
CA ASP A 230 -20.17 2.47 -1.44
C ASP A 230 -19.28 3.73 -1.57
N GLY A 231 -17.98 3.60 -1.34
CA GLY A 231 -16.98 4.65 -1.45
C GLY A 231 -15.56 4.10 -1.58
N PRO A 232 -14.56 4.99 -1.63
CA PRO A 232 -13.17 4.60 -1.90
C PRO A 232 -12.41 4.10 -0.68
N ALA A 233 -12.93 4.28 0.53
CA ALA A 233 -12.20 3.97 1.74
C ALA A 233 -12.10 2.47 2.01
N ARG A 234 -11.06 2.08 2.75
CA ARG A 234 -10.90 0.70 3.22
C ARG A 234 -11.95 0.36 4.27
N ASN A 235 -12.53 -0.81 4.17
CA ASN A 235 -13.40 -1.33 5.22
C ASN A 235 -12.60 -1.80 6.45
N GLN A 236 -13.29 -2.07 7.55
CA GLN A 236 -12.67 -2.45 8.82
C GLN A 236 -11.85 -3.75 8.80
N TRP A 237 -12.02 -4.60 7.79
CA TRP A 237 -11.33 -5.89 7.64
C TRP A 237 -10.21 -5.85 6.61
N SER A 238 -10.09 -4.76 5.89
CA SER A 238 -9.12 -4.59 4.83
C SER A 238 -7.70 -4.58 5.37
N VAL A 239 -6.82 -5.32 4.72
CA VAL A 239 -5.40 -5.43 5.08
C VAL A 239 -4.54 -4.99 3.91
N GLN A 240 -3.64 -4.04 4.13
CA GLN A 240 -2.69 -3.65 3.10
C GLN A 240 -1.62 -4.74 2.93
N ARG A 241 -1.40 -5.19 1.72
CA ARG A 241 -0.36 -6.18 1.36
C ARG A 241 0.90 -5.49 0.84
N GLY A 242 2.01 -6.18 0.84
CA GLY A 242 3.23 -5.74 0.17
C GLY A 242 4.53 -6.17 0.84
N SER A 243 5.65 -5.77 0.23
CA SER A 243 7.00 -6.09 0.66
C SER A 243 7.47 -5.19 1.81
N VAL A 244 8.30 -5.77 2.68
CA VAL A 244 9.08 -5.07 3.72
C VAL A 244 10.59 -5.24 3.52
N ALA A 245 11.03 -5.79 2.38
CA ALA A 245 12.45 -5.88 2.08
C ALA A 245 13.13 -4.52 2.13
N ASN A 246 14.33 -4.46 2.67
CA ASN A 246 15.10 -3.21 2.70
C ASN A 246 15.75 -2.92 1.35
N PHE A 247 14.98 -2.41 0.41
CA PHE A 247 15.44 -2.06 -0.95
C PHE A 247 16.47 -0.92 -0.98
N ALA A 248 16.69 -0.21 0.13
CA ALA A 248 17.74 0.80 0.23
C ALA A 248 19.14 0.17 0.24
N ILE A 249 19.28 -1.09 0.64
CA ILE A 249 20.55 -1.82 0.60
C ILE A 249 20.89 -2.15 -0.86
N TYR A 250 19.96 -2.80 -1.56
CA TYR A 250 20.00 -3.07 -3.01
C TYR A 250 18.60 -3.42 -3.51
N PRO A 251 18.25 -3.05 -4.75
CA PRO A 251 17.00 -3.45 -5.38
C PRO A 251 17.07 -4.87 -5.95
N GLY A 252 15.91 -5.42 -6.30
CA GLY A 252 15.79 -6.69 -7.01
C GLY A 252 15.72 -7.91 -6.09
N ASP A 253 16.13 -9.06 -6.60
CA ASP A 253 16.08 -10.32 -5.86
C ASP A 253 17.03 -10.32 -4.67
N PRO A 254 16.56 -10.61 -3.44
CA PRO A 254 17.38 -10.61 -2.24
C PRO A 254 18.58 -11.57 -2.28
N LEU A 255 18.52 -12.61 -3.10
CA LEU A 255 19.57 -13.62 -3.17
C LEU A 255 20.61 -13.34 -4.26
N THR A 256 20.37 -12.38 -5.15
CA THR A 256 21.29 -12.01 -6.22
C THR A 256 21.62 -10.51 -6.23
N PRO A 257 22.20 -9.97 -5.11
CA PRO A 257 22.45 -8.53 -5.00
C PRO A 257 23.42 -8.05 -6.10
N GLY A 258 23.05 -6.98 -6.79
CA GLY A 258 23.87 -6.34 -7.82
C GLY A 258 23.94 -7.05 -9.16
N VAL A 259 23.25 -8.19 -9.33
CA VAL A 259 23.18 -8.92 -10.61
C VAL A 259 21.73 -9.35 -10.88
N GLY A 260 21.41 -9.61 -12.15
CA GLY A 260 20.11 -10.15 -12.52
C GLY A 260 19.90 -11.58 -12.00
N ALA A 261 18.68 -11.91 -11.59
CA ALA A 261 18.29 -13.26 -11.11
C ALA A 261 18.14 -14.23 -12.30
N SER A 262 19.10 -14.25 -13.21
CA SER A 262 19.13 -15.13 -14.38
C SER A 262 19.53 -16.55 -13.99
N LYS A 263 19.27 -17.50 -14.89
CA LYS A 263 19.69 -18.89 -14.74
C LYS A 263 21.22 -18.97 -14.56
N GLY A 264 21.66 -19.64 -13.48
CA GLY A 264 23.08 -19.79 -13.14
C GLY A 264 23.71 -18.62 -12.36
N ALA A 265 22.96 -17.56 -12.03
CA ALA A 265 23.47 -16.51 -11.16
C ALA A 265 23.85 -17.10 -9.78
N LYS A 266 25.00 -16.64 -9.24
CA LYS A 266 25.43 -17.05 -7.89
C LYS A 266 24.47 -16.46 -6.87
N ARG A 267 23.87 -17.33 -6.06
CA ARG A 267 22.85 -16.95 -5.08
C ARG A 267 23.40 -16.99 -3.66
N LEU A 268 23.00 -16.01 -2.86
CA LEU A 268 23.22 -16.04 -1.41
C LEU A 268 22.35 -17.09 -0.74
N LYS A 269 22.73 -17.52 0.47
CA LYS A 269 21.78 -18.15 1.39
C LYS A 269 20.85 -17.09 1.96
N ILE A 270 19.62 -17.47 2.33
CA ILE A 270 18.61 -16.52 2.82
C ILE A 270 19.07 -15.77 4.09
N GLU A 271 19.84 -16.44 4.93
CA GLU A 271 20.39 -15.84 6.16
C GLU A 271 21.40 -14.72 5.88
N GLN A 272 21.99 -14.73 4.68
CA GLN A 272 22.96 -13.74 4.20
C GLN A 272 22.28 -12.58 3.45
N ALA A 273 21.00 -12.70 3.14
CA ALA A 273 20.24 -11.69 2.42
C ALA A 273 19.93 -10.51 3.35
N GLY A 274 20.75 -9.45 3.29
CA GLY A 274 20.65 -8.28 4.18
C GLY A 274 19.35 -7.48 3.99
N SER A 275 18.69 -7.60 2.84
CA SER A 275 17.42 -6.93 2.55
C SER A 275 16.19 -7.65 3.13
N VAL A 276 16.33 -8.92 3.58
CA VAL A 276 15.26 -9.71 4.20
C VAL A 276 15.28 -9.49 5.71
N LEU A 277 14.14 -9.21 6.30
CA LEU A 277 14.02 -9.06 7.76
C LEU A 277 14.06 -10.41 8.45
N LYS A 278 14.55 -10.42 9.70
CA LYS A 278 14.71 -11.65 10.49
C LYS A 278 13.61 -11.86 11.52
N ILE A 279 12.88 -10.81 11.91
CA ILE A 279 11.76 -10.91 12.85
C ILE A 279 10.45 -11.21 12.12
N PRO A 280 9.58 -12.06 12.69
CA PRO A 280 8.24 -12.28 12.18
C PRO A 280 7.48 -10.95 12.09
N THR A 281 6.85 -10.72 10.95
CA THR A 281 6.05 -9.51 10.73
C THR A 281 4.67 -9.89 10.25
N CYS A 282 3.65 -9.47 10.97
CA CYS A 282 2.24 -9.71 10.64
C CYS A 282 1.55 -8.41 10.25
N ARG A 283 0.52 -8.53 9.43
CA ARG A 283 -0.40 -7.43 9.12
C ARG A 283 -1.78 -7.74 9.64
N SER A 284 -2.42 -6.72 10.20
CA SER A 284 -3.77 -6.85 10.72
C SER A 284 -4.68 -5.73 10.20
N ALA A 285 -5.97 -6.00 10.22
CA ALA A 285 -7.01 -5.04 9.92
C ALA A 285 -7.24 -4.06 11.09
N GLY A 286 -7.83 -2.91 10.81
CA GLY A 286 -8.18 -1.93 11.83
C GLY A 286 -9.08 -2.50 12.94
N ALA A 287 -10.04 -3.38 12.59
CA ALA A 287 -10.89 -4.07 13.56
C ALA A 287 -10.12 -4.95 14.56
N THR A 288 -8.98 -5.52 14.16
CA THR A 288 -8.12 -6.29 15.07
C THR A 288 -7.45 -5.37 16.09
N HIS A 289 -6.95 -4.21 15.64
CA HIS A 289 -6.33 -3.23 16.51
C HIS A 289 -7.31 -2.73 17.59
N SER A 290 -8.56 -2.43 17.25
CA SER A 290 -9.56 -1.96 18.20
C SER A 290 -9.83 -2.94 19.34
N ARG A 291 -9.58 -4.23 19.15
CA ARG A 291 -9.65 -5.27 20.19
C ARG A 291 -8.47 -5.21 21.17
N CYS A 292 -7.33 -4.71 20.72
CA CYS A 292 -6.13 -4.53 21.55
C CYS A 292 -6.21 -3.22 22.36
N TRP A 293 -6.91 -2.20 21.85
CA TRP A 293 -6.94 -0.83 22.37
C TRP A 293 -7.53 -0.65 23.79
N PRO A 294 -8.66 -1.27 24.19
CA PRO A 294 -9.26 -1.01 25.51
C PRO A 294 -8.35 -1.32 26.70
N ARG A 295 -7.29 -2.07 26.50
CA ARG A 295 -6.31 -2.41 27.55
C ARG A 295 -5.15 -1.42 27.64
N TRP A 296 -4.97 -0.59 26.61
CA TRP A 296 -3.88 0.37 26.51
C TRP A 296 -4.25 1.74 27.10
N ALA A 297 -5.51 2.13 26.97
CA ALA A 297 -6.00 3.37 27.52
C ALA A 297 -6.17 3.35 29.05
N ALA A 298 -6.01 2.18 29.68
CA ALA A 298 -6.18 2.00 31.13
C ALA A 298 -4.85 1.85 31.92
N ARG A 299 -3.68 2.11 31.30
CA ARG A 299 -2.38 2.10 31.98
C ARG A 299 -1.61 3.38 31.72
#